data_9dced4827ef19147ac2120efcd1b46a1
#
_entry.id   9dced4827ef19147ac2120efcd1b46a1
#
_cell.length_a   1.000
_cell.length_b   1.000
_cell.length_c   1.000
_cell.angle_alpha   90.00
_cell.angle_beta   90.00
_cell.angle_gamma   90.00
#
_symmetry.space_group_name_H-M   'P 1'
#
loop_
_entity.id
_entity.type
_entity.pdbx_description
1 polymer ?
#
loop_
_entity_poly.entity_id
_entity_poly.type
_entity_poly.pdbx_seq_one_letter_code
_entity_poly.pdbx_strand_id
1 'polypeptide(L)' 'MLDYTIMEYNIETRKYTTIGIAEGIDGKVAKQNYIDKHGWTPRENIILFAKPPLCR' A
#
# COMPACT_ATOMS: atom_id res chain seq x y z
N MET A 1 -0.85 12.34 -11.25
CA MET A 1 -0.64 11.19 -10.39
C MET A 1 -1.62 11.19 -9.24
N LEU A 2 -1.94 10.03 -8.75
CA LEU A 2 -2.90 9.89 -7.67
C LEU A 2 -2.20 9.55 -6.38
N ASP A 3 -2.78 9.98 -5.26
CA ASP A 3 -2.26 9.63 -3.93
C ASP A 3 -2.99 8.38 -3.45
N TYR A 4 -2.27 7.29 -3.36
CA TYR A 4 -2.83 6.03 -2.88
C TYR A 4 -2.53 5.85 -1.40
N THR A 5 -3.52 5.37 -0.67
CA THR A 5 -3.32 4.99 0.73
C THR A 5 -2.68 3.61 0.76
N ILE A 6 -1.51 3.52 1.37
CA ILE A 6 -0.78 2.25 1.44
C ILE A 6 -1.15 1.56 2.74
N MET A 7 -1.57 0.33 2.62
CA MET A 7 -2.05 -0.46 3.74
C MET A 7 -1.40 -1.83 3.75
N GLU A 8 -1.28 -2.41 4.93
CA GLU A 8 -0.86 -3.80 5.09
C GLU A 8 -2.08 -4.62 5.45
N TYR A 9 -2.26 -5.73 4.76
CA TYR A 9 -3.32 -6.67 5.10
C TYR A 9 -2.71 -7.88 5.79
N ASN A 10 -3.15 -8.16 6.99
CA ASN A 10 -2.69 -9.33 7.74
C ASN A 10 -3.66 -10.48 7.44
N ILE A 11 -3.17 -11.50 6.74
CA ILE A 11 -3.99 -12.65 6.35
C ILE A 11 -4.49 -13.41 7.57
N GLU A 12 -3.66 -13.48 8.59
CA GLU A 12 -3.97 -14.25 9.79
C GLU A 12 -5.10 -13.60 10.61
N THR A 13 -5.00 -12.30 10.82
CA THR A 13 -6.00 -11.57 11.59
C THR A 13 -7.12 -11.01 10.72
N ARG A 14 -6.91 -11.00 9.39
CA ARG A 14 -7.84 -10.46 8.40
C ARG A 14 -8.15 -8.99 8.64
N LYS A 15 -7.11 -8.25 9.01
CA LYS A 15 -7.26 -6.82 9.28
C LYS A 15 -6.31 -6.00 8.42
N TYR A 16 -6.76 -4.80 8.07
CA TYR A 16 -5.94 -3.83 7.34
C TYR A 16 -5.36 -2.81 8.30
N THR A 17 -4.14 -2.37 8.01
CA THR A 17 -3.50 -1.32 8.78
C THR A 17 -2.95 -0.30 7.80
N THR A 18 -3.35 0.98 7.95
CA THR A 18 -2.82 2.05 7.11
C THR A 18 -1.41 2.38 7.57
N ILE A 19 -0.46 2.36 6.64
CA ILE A 19 0.95 2.62 6.97
C ILE A 19 1.50 3.87 6.30
N GLY A 20 0.81 4.42 5.31
CA GLY A 20 1.28 5.64 4.68
C GLY A 20 0.54 5.96 3.41
N ILE A 21 1.11 6.89 2.65
CA ILE A 21 0.57 7.34 1.38
C ILE A 21 1.70 7.34 0.36
N ALA A 22 1.39 6.96 -0.86
CA ALA A 22 2.36 7.00 -1.95
C ALA A 22 1.68 7.43 -3.24
N GLU A 23 2.43 8.10 -4.09
CA GLU A 23 1.92 8.56 -5.38
C GLU A 23 2.22 7.54 -6.47
N GLY A 24 1.35 7.49 -7.46
CA GLY A 24 1.57 6.64 -8.62
C GLY A 24 0.48 6.83 -9.64
N ILE A 25 0.73 6.38 -10.86
CA ILE A 25 -0.27 6.42 -11.91
C ILE A 25 -1.32 5.32 -11.70
N ASP A 26 -0.95 4.28 -10.96
CA ASP A 26 -1.88 3.24 -10.56
C ASP A 26 -1.39 2.63 -9.24
N GLY A 27 -2.16 1.70 -8.70
CA GLY A 27 -1.86 1.11 -7.41
C GLY A 27 -0.55 0.33 -7.39
N LYS A 28 -0.21 -0.31 -8.49
CA LYS A 28 1.04 -1.07 -8.58
C LYS A 28 2.25 -0.15 -8.50
N VAL A 29 2.19 0.97 -9.22
CA VAL A 29 3.28 1.95 -9.18
C VAL A 29 3.37 2.60 -7.81
N ALA A 30 2.23 2.92 -7.20
CA ALA A 30 2.22 3.52 -5.87
C ALA A 30 2.84 2.58 -4.82
N LYS A 31 2.52 1.29 -4.90
CA LYS A 31 3.12 0.31 -3.99
C LYS A 31 4.62 0.25 -4.17
N GLN A 32 5.08 0.21 -5.42
CA GLN A 32 6.50 0.14 -5.70
C GLN A 32 7.22 1.39 -5.20
N ASN A 33 6.61 2.56 -5.39
CA ASN A 33 7.18 3.81 -4.90
C ASN A 33 7.31 3.80 -3.37
N TYR A 34 6.31 3.26 -2.70
CA TYR A 34 6.35 3.14 -1.24
C TYR A 34 7.49 2.21 -0.80
N ILE A 35 7.61 1.08 -1.47
CA ILE A 35 8.65 0.11 -1.16
C ILE A 35 10.03 0.73 -1.32
N ASP A 36 10.23 1.44 -2.42
CA ASP A 36 11.52 2.07 -2.71
C ASP A 36 11.86 3.17 -1.71
N LYS A 37 10.87 3.93 -1.30
CA LYS A 37 11.09 5.07 -0.43
C LYS A 37 11.32 4.66 1.02
N HIS A 38 10.60 3.65 1.49
CA HIS A 38 10.62 3.27 2.91
C HIS A 38 11.33 1.96 3.19
N GLY A 39 11.79 1.26 2.15
CA GLY A 39 12.48 0.01 2.33
C GLY A 39 11.59 -1.10 2.87
N TRP A 40 10.31 -1.05 2.53
CA TRP A 40 9.36 -2.07 2.98
C TRP A 40 9.75 -3.42 2.40
N THR A 41 9.73 -4.46 3.22
CA THR A 41 10.03 -5.82 2.77
C THR A 41 8.83 -6.71 3.02
N PRO A 42 8.58 -7.67 2.11
CA PRO A 42 7.48 -8.60 2.32
C PRO A 42 7.72 -9.48 3.55
N ARG A 43 6.64 -9.78 4.25
CA ARG A 43 6.69 -10.64 5.43
C ARG A 43 5.63 -11.72 5.28
N GLU A 44 5.81 -12.79 6.04
CA GLU A 44 4.84 -13.87 6.05
C GLU A 44 3.50 -13.34 6.56
N ASN A 45 2.43 -13.72 5.88
CA ASN A 45 1.06 -13.33 6.24
C ASN A 45 0.75 -11.84 6.09
N ILE A 46 1.64 -11.06 5.48
CA ILE A 46 1.41 -9.63 5.27
C ILE A 46 1.46 -9.33 3.78
N ILE A 47 0.41 -8.67 3.29
CA ILE A 47 0.31 -8.26 1.89
C ILE A 47 0.21 -6.74 1.85
N LEU A 48 0.99 -6.13 0.96
CA LEU A 48 0.91 -4.70 0.76
C LEU A 48 -0.24 -4.38 -0.20
N PHE A 49 -1.03 -3.40 0.15
CA PHE A 49 -2.22 -3.03 -0.62
C PHE A 49 -2.24 -1.53 -0.83
N ALA A 50 -2.56 -1.09 -2.04
CA ALA A 50 -2.72 0.33 -2.36
C ALA A 50 -4.19 0.61 -2.61
N LYS A 51 -4.79 1.39 -1.72
CA LYS A 51 -6.18 1.78 -1.85
C LYS A 51 -6.25 3.07 -2.64
N PRO A 52 -7.00 3.10 -3.76
CA PRO A 52 -7.09 4.32 -4.56
C PRO A 52 -7.79 5.44 -3.78
N PRO A 53 -7.50 6.70 -4.13
CA PRO A 53 -8.20 7.81 -3.50
C PRO A 53 -9.67 7.78 -3.87
N LEU A 54 -10.48 8.39 -3.02
CA LEU A 54 -11.90 8.49 -3.32
C LEU A 54 -12.11 9.35 -4.56
N CYS A 55 -12.89 8.83 -5.48
CA CYS A 55 -13.28 9.56 -6.69
C CYS A 55 -14.67 10.10 -6.53
N ARG A 56 -14.89 11.25 -7.14
CA ARG A 56 -16.20 11.88 -7.11
C ARG A 56 -16.86 11.92 -8.39
#